data_b53e67223de6895c2a61332c4552038c
#
_entry.id   b53e67223de6895c2a61332c4552038c
#
_cell.length_a   1.000
_cell.length_b   1.000
_cell.length_c   1.000
_cell.angle_alpha   90.00
_cell.angle_beta   90.00
_cell.angle_gamma   90.00
#
_symmetry.space_group_name_H-M   'P 1'
#
loop_
_entity.id
_entity.type
_entity.pdbx_description
1 polymer ?
#
loop_
_entity_poly.entity_id
_entity_poly.type
_entity_poly.pdbx_seq_one_letter_code
_entity_poly.pdbx_strand_id
1 'polypeptide(L)' 'MYKHFEINRMTSKAKRIVIDLYKIYAQESDCLPYEWKKNYDNAKNSFLKNRIIADYIAGMTDRFAVNEHKKLFDFNKGW' A
#
# COMPACT_ATOMS: atom_id res chain seq x y z
N MET A 1 8.22 3.88 -19.32
CA MET A 1 8.52 2.86 -20.00
C MET A 1 9.04 1.73 -19.28
N TYR A 2 10.13 1.77 -18.68
CA TYR A 2 10.59 0.67 -17.96
C TYR A 2 9.74 0.37 -16.77
N LYS A 3 9.03 1.32 -16.24
CA LYS A 3 8.09 1.02 -15.20
C LYS A 3 7.04 0.09 -15.67
N HIS A 4 6.56 0.34 -16.86
CA HIS A 4 5.59 -0.51 -17.49
C HIS A 4 6.10 -1.93 -17.62
N PHE A 5 7.37 -2.02 -17.98
CA PHE A 5 8.01 -3.31 -18.10
C PHE A 5 8.06 -4.04 -16.76
N GLU A 6 8.36 -3.33 -15.71
CA GLU A 6 8.40 -3.93 -14.38
C GLU A 6 7.04 -4.44 -13.94
N ILE A 7 6.00 -3.70 -14.25
CA ILE A 7 4.66 -4.14 -13.92
C ILE A 7 4.32 -5.43 -14.63
N ASN A 8 4.75 -5.55 -15.87
CA ASN A 8 4.49 -6.77 -16.61
C ASN A 8 5.17 -7.98 -16.01
N ARG A 9 6.24 -7.78 -15.26
CA ARG A 9 6.96 -8.89 -14.65
C ARG A 9 6.30 -9.35 -13.35
N MET A 10 5.39 -8.56 -12.80
CA MET A 10 4.71 -8.95 -11.60
C MET A 10 3.64 -9.99 -11.91
N THR A 11 3.48 -10.94 -11.01
CA THR A 11 2.41 -11.91 -11.15
C THR A 11 1.08 -11.22 -10.89
N SER A 12 0.00 -11.82 -11.37
CA SER A 12 -1.32 -11.28 -11.10
C SER A 12 -1.60 -11.18 -9.61
N LYS A 13 -1.12 -12.16 -8.87
CA LYS A 13 -1.31 -12.18 -7.43
C LYS A 13 -0.63 -11.00 -6.77
N ALA A 14 0.60 -10.70 -7.19
CA ALA A 14 1.33 -9.58 -6.62
C ALA A 14 0.65 -8.26 -6.91
N LYS A 15 0.13 -8.10 -8.11
CA LYS A 15 -0.60 -6.90 -8.47
C LYS A 15 -1.83 -6.73 -7.58
N ARG A 16 -2.53 -7.82 -7.34
CA ARG A 16 -3.71 -7.78 -6.53
C ARG A 16 -3.38 -7.35 -5.11
N ILE A 17 -2.28 -7.87 -4.58
CA ILE A 17 -1.84 -7.51 -3.24
C ILE A 17 -1.55 -6.03 -3.14
N VAL A 18 -0.85 -5.48 -4.12
CA VAL A 18 -0.54 -4.06 -4.13
C VAL A 18 -1.80 -3.21 -4.16
N ILE A 19 -2.74 -3.58 -5.01
CA ILE A 19 -3.99 -2.85 -5.12
C ILE A 19 -4.77 -2.91 -3.81
N ASP A 20 -4.84 -4.08 -3.21
CA ASP A 20 -5.56 -4.26 -1.96
C ASP A 20 -4.93 -3.43 -0.85
N LEU A 21 -3.61 -3.44 -0.77
CA LEU A 21 -2.92 -2.65 0.25
C LEU A 21 -3.19 -1.17 0.07
N TYR A 22 -3.15 -0.71 -1.18
CA TYR A 22 -3.42 0.68 -1.45
C TYR A 22 -4.81 1.08 -0.96
N LYS A 23 -5.79 0.26 -1.25
CA LYS A 23 -7.16 0.53 -0.85
C LYS A 23 -7.29 0.55 0.67
N ILE A 24 -6.66 -0.39 1.33
CA ILE A 24 -6.74 -0.47 2.78
C ILE A 24 -6.13 0.77 3.42
N TYR A 25 -4.95 1.15 2.98
CA TYR A 25 -4.30 2.33 3.55
C TYR A 25 -5.05 3.62 3.23
N ALA A 26 -5.70 3.67 2.08
CA ALA A 26 -6.47 4.85 1.70
C ALA A 26 -7.70 5.00 2.58
N GLN A 27 -8.27 3.87 2.98
CA GLN A 27 -9.45 3.91 3.84
C GLN A 27 -9.09 4.04 5.32
N GLU A 28 -7.99 3.39 5.71
CA GLU A 28 -7.58 3.32 7.10
C GLU A 28 -6.13 3.78 7.22
N SER A 29 -5.93 5.07 7.19
CA SER A 29 -4.58 5.61 7.28
C SER A 29 -3.91 5.24 8.59
N ASP A 30 -4.68 4.86 9.59
CA ASP A 30 -4.12 4.44 10.86
C ASP A 30 -3.27 3.18 10.72
N CYS A 31 -3.44 2.44 9.63
CA CYS A 31 -2.63 1.26 9.38
C CYS A 31 -1.21 1.61 8.97
N LEU A 32 -0.95 2.86 8.61
CA LEU A 32 0.38 3.29 8.22
C LEU A 32 1.27 3.42 9.47
N PRO A 33 2.58 3.18 9.32
CA PRO A 33 3.50 3.46 10.41
C PRO A 33 3.46 4.94 10.79
N TYR A 34 3.88 5.24 12.01
CA TYR A 34 3.77 6.58 12.54
C TYR A 34 4.33 7.66 11.62
N GLU A 35 5.54 7.44 11.11
CA GLU A 35 6.19 8.43 10.27
C GLU A 35 5.41 8.66 8.97
N TRP A 36 4.93 7.58 8.40
CA TRP A 36 4.17 7.69 7.15
C TRP A 36 2.82 8.31 7.39
N LYS A 37 2.19 7.96 8.50
CA LYS A 37 0.90 8.54 8.82
C LYS A 37 1.03 10.03 9.07
N LYS A 38 2.10 10.43 9.72
CA LYS A 38 2.33 11.84 9.98
C LYS A 38 2.43 12.62 8.68
N ASN A 39 3.18 12.09 7.72
CA ASN A 39 3.29 12.72 6.42
C ASN A 39 1.94 12.74 5.70
N TYR A 40 1.19 11.66 5.84
CA TYR A 40 -0.12 11.56 5.22
C TYR A 40 -1.05 12.65 5.76
N ASP A 41 -1.08 12.82 7.05
CA ASP A 41 -1.94 13.81 7.68
C ASP A 41 -1.52 15.24 7.31
N ASN A 42 -0.23 15.45 7.10
CA ASN A 42 0.27 16.76 6.74
C ASN A 42 0.13 17.07 5.25
N ALA A 43 -0.22 16.08 4.46
CA ALA A 43 -0.38 16.31 3.02
C ALA A 43 -1.55 17.23 2.76
N LYS A 44 -1.36 18.15 1.83
CA LYS A 44 -2.32 19.20 1.60
C LYS A 44 -3.51 18.81 0.74
N ASN A 45 -3.36 17.80 -0.08
CA ASN A 45 -4.46 17.39 -0.95
C ASN A 45 -4.43 15.89 -1.16
N SER A 46 -5.47 15.40 -1.81
CA SER A 46 -5.61 13.96 -2.02
C SER A 46 -4.50 13.37 -2.86
N PHE A 47 -4.03 14.13 -3.83
CA PHE A 47 -2.97 13.65 -4.69
C PHE A 47 -1.71 13.32 -3.88
N LEU A 48 -1.32 14.23 -2.99
CA LEU A 48 -0.15 14.00 -2.16
C LEU A 48 -0.37 12.87 -1.17
N LYS A 49 -1.56 12.76 -0.63
CA LYS A 49 -1.87 11.66 0.28
C LYS A 49 -1.75 10.33 -0.42
N ASN A 50 -2.30 10.23 -1.62
CA ASN A 50 -2.22 9.00 -2.38
C ASN A 50 -0.79 8.67 -2.74
N ARG A 51 0.00 9.68 -3.02
CA ARG A 51 1.39 9.47 -3.36
C ARG A 51 2.18 8.89 -2.19
N ILE A 52 1.88 9.36 -0.98
CA ILE A 52 2.55 8.85 0.20
C ILE A 52 2.25 7.36 0.37
N ILE A 53 1.01 6.98 0.18
CA ILE A 53 0.64 5.57 0.27
C ILE A 53 1.37 4.76 -0.79
N ALA A 54 1.39 5.26 -2.02
CA ALA A 54 2.06 4.54 -3.11
C ALA A 54 3.55 4.39 -2.83
N ASP A 55 4.18 5.43 -2.31
CA ASP A 55 5.59 5.37 -1.99
C ASP A 55 5.87 4.34 -0.90
N TYR A 56 5.00 4.30 0.09
CA TYR A 56 5.17 3.34 1.17
C TYR A 56 5.10 1.90 0.64
N ILE A 57 4.10 1.63 -0.19
CA ILE A 57 3.95 0.29 -0.75
C ILE A 57 5.10 -0.04 -1.68
N ALA A 58 5.55 0.94 -2.46
CA ALA A 58 6.64 0.72 -3.41
C ALA A 58 7.94 0.34 -2.72
N GLY A 59 8.11 0.74 -1.46
CA GLY A 59 9.31 0.40 -0.71
C GLY A 59 9.27 -0.96 -0.06
N MET A 60 8.15 -1.66 -0.16
CA MET A 60 8.03 -2.97 0.47
C MET A 60 8.69 -4.05 -0.36
N THR A 61 9.26 -5.04 0.34
CA THR A 61 9.69 -6.25 -0.35
C THR A 61 8.45 -7.09 -0.61
N ASP A 62 8.61 -8.08 -1.49
CA ASP A 62 7.49 -8.96 -1.81
C ASP A 62 6.98 -9.66 -0.57
N ARG A 63 7.92 -10.17 0.22
CA ARG A 63 7.56 -10.89 1.44
C ARG A 63 6.83 -9.98 2.42
N PHE A 64 7.33 -8.77 2.57
CA PHE A 64 6.71 -7.82 3.48
C PHE A 64 5.30 -7.50 3.04
N ALA A 65 5.11 -7.26 1.74
CA ALA A 65 3.80 -6.92 1.21
C ALA A 65 2.80 -8.06 1.41
N VAL A 66 3.23 -9.28 1.18
CA VAL A 66 2.37 -10.45 1.38
C VAL A 66 1.97 -10.57 2.83
N ASN A 67 2.92 -10.40 3.73
CA ASN A 67 2.64 -10.51 5.15
C ASN A 67 1.69 -9.42 5.63
N GLU A 68 1.89 -8.21 5.17
CA GLU A 68 1.01 -7.10 5.54
C GLU A 68 -0.39 -7.31 4.99
N HIS A 69 -0.48 -7.79 3.77
CA HIS A 69 -1.76 -8.07 3.15
C HIS A 69 -2.54 -9.10 3.98
N LYS A 70 -1.88 -10.16 4.36
CA LYS A 70 -2.51 -11.19 5.17
C LYS A 70 -2.95 -10.64 6.51
N LYS A 71 -2.08 -9.91 7.15
CA LYS A 71 -2.35 -9.37 8.46
C LYS A 71 -3.57 -8.44 8.43
N LEU A 72 -3.61 -7.55 7.48
CA LEU A 72 -4.69 -6.58 7.37
C LEU A 72 -6.00 -7.24 6.96
N PHE A 73 -5.92 -8.23 6.10
CA PHE A 73 -7.13 -8.94 5.68
C PHE A 73 -7.70 -9.78 6.79
N ASP A 74 -6.82 -10.44 7.57
CA ASP A 74 -7.28 -11.23 8.70
C ASP A 74 -7.96 -10.35 9.73
N PHE A 75 -7.39 -9.18 9.94
CA PHE A 75 -7.96 -8.23 10.88
C PHE A 75 -9.35 -7.79 10.43
N ASN A 76 -9.49 -7.44 9.17
CA ASN A 76 -10.77 -7.04 8.63
C ASN A 76 -11.78 -8.16 8.64
N LYS A 77 -11.29 -9.37 8.46
CA LYS A 77 -12.17 -10.51 8.41
C LYS A 77 -12.81 -10.83 9.75
N GLY A 78 -12.17 -10.42 10.79
CA GLY A 78 -12.69 -10.65 12.13
C GLY A 78 -13.95 -9.89 12.40
N TRP A 79 -14.34 -9.04 11.50
CA TRP A 79 -15.55 -8.28 11.68
C TRP A 79 -16.75 -9.06 11.18
#